data_1d9c45f75ff1efd1c24b140247676ef7
#
_entry.id   1d9c45f75ff1efd1c24b140247676ef7
#
_cell.length_a   1.000
_cell.length_b   1.000
_cell.length_c   1.000
_cell.angle_alpha   90.00
_cell.angle_beta   90.00
_cell.angle_gamma   90.00
#
_symmetry.space_group_name_H-M   'P 1'
#
loop_
_entity.id
_entity.type
_entity.pdbx_description
1 polymer ?
#
loop_
_entity_poly.entity_id
_entity_poly.type
_entity_poly.pdbx_seq_one_letter_code
_entity_poly.pdbx_strand_id
1 'polypeptide(L)'
;MSSLLKKLLGAQETGLVIVLVALAIALTVLAGSHVDPRTGQTVNNFWNSYTLIQAATDASFFAIMAIGATLVIISGGIDLSVGSIYALAGVSMALLLRALGPMNSAATTFVGLGTALGVGLLCGVLNGALVVGLRVHPFIITLGTMWVLRGIAFVATSAMSILVPTPLTRVVKATLGLGGGLYPVPMLSMIVCTVIGTIYLTRTVMGRHVFAFGGNIEASRFAGLSLRRIQIGVFALAGAAAGFAAFLGAAFYGSTSSGDAQGYELYVIASAVVGGASLIGGKGSAFGAMLGAVLIVLIRQSIRTLHFDQNYEWIVIGCAIIVAVVIDRWSSTVTARRLSRTATARVT
;
A
#
# COMPACT_ATOMS: atom_id res chain seq x y z
N MET A 1 -26.81 -0.32 12.09
CA MET A 1 -25.34 -0.43 12.11
C MET A 1 -24.92 -0.62 13.56
N SER A 2 -24.39 -1.78 13.94
CA SER A 2 -24.10 -2.13 15.33
C SER A 2 -23.08 -1.17 15.96
N SER A 3 -23.15 -0.96 17.28
CA SER A 3 -22.24 -0.09 18.04
C SER A 3 -20.75 -0.47 17.86
N LEU A 4 -20.49 -1.73 17.54
CA LEU A 4 -19.17 -2.27 17.20
C LEU A 4 -18.64 -1.70 15.86
N LEU A 5 -19.50 -1.60 14.83
CA LEU A 5 -19.08 -1.02 13.53
C LEU A 5 -18.76 0.48 13.68
N LYS A 6 -19.53 1.22 14.48
CA LYS A 6 -19.25 2.65 14.77
C LYS A 6 -17.94 2.86 15.54
N LYS A 7 -17.52 1.89 16.36
CA LYS A 7 -16.23 1.92 17.06
C LYS A 7 -15.06 1.51 16.20
N LEU A 8 -15.30 0.71 15.16
CA LEU A 8 -14.26 0.22 14.24
C LEU A 8 -14.01 1.19 13.07
N LEU A 9 -15.04 1.96 12.68
CA LEU A 9 -14.97 2.92 11.58
C LEU A 9 -14.94 4.33 12.17
N GLY A 10 -13.82 5.03 12.05
CA GLY A 10 -13.77 6.47 12.26
C GLY A 10 -14.69 7.22 11.27
N ALA A 11 -14.98 8.48 11.53
CA ALA A 11 -15.83 9.27 10.63
C ALA A 11 -15.28 9.36 9.21
N GLN A 12 -13.95 9.31 9.06
CA GLN A 12 -13.25 9.40 7.78
C GLN A 12 -13.34 8.09 6.99
N GLU A 13 -13.11 6.94 7.62
CA GLU A 13 -13.27 5.63 6.98
C GLU A 13 -14.72 5.39 6.54
N THR A 14 -15.71 5.86 7.32
CA THR A 14 -17.12 5.78 6.95
C THR A 14 -17.41 6.57 5.66
N GLY A 15 -16.86 7.79 5.55
CA GLY A 15 -16.97 8.61 4.35
C GLY A 15 -16.37 7.91 3.12
N LEU A 16 -15.20 7.31 3.30
CA LEU A 16 -14.51 6.58 2.23
C LEU A 16 -15.30 5.33 1.78
N VAL A 17 -15.89 4.59 2.70
CA VAL A 17 -16.77 3.45 2.37
C VAL A 17 -17.99 3.91 1.58
N ILE A 18 -18.61 5.04 1.93
CA ILE A 18 -19.73 5.60 1.17
C ILE A 18 -19.31 5.95 -0.26
N VAL A 19 -18.16 6.58 -0.44
CA VAL A 19 -17.61 6.91 -1.77
C VAL A 19 -17.33 5.64 -2.58
N LEU A 20 -16.73 4.61 -1.97
CA LEU A 20 -16.46 3.31 -2.62
C LEU A 20 -17.75 2.64 -3.08
N VAL A 21 -18.79 2.62 -2.22
CA VAL A 21 -20.09 2.03 -2.56
C VAL A 21 -20.78 2.83 -3.67
N ALA A 22 -20.78 4.15 -3.57
CA ALA A 22 -21.36 5.01 -4.61
C ALA A 22 -20.67 4.82 -5.97
N LEU A 23 -19.32 4.76 -5.99
CA LEU A 23 -18.55 4.49 -7.20
C LEU A 23 -18.82 3.09 -7.77
N ALA A 24 -18.89 2.06 -6.92
CA ALA A 24 -19.20 0.70 -7.35
C ALA A 24 -20.62 0.60 -7.95
N ILE A 25 -21.62 1.29 -7.35
CA ILE A 25 -22.97 1.36 -7.90
C ILE A 25 -22.94 2.08 -9.26
N ALA A 26 -22.30 3.25 -9.35
CA ALA A 26 -22.19 4.00 -10.59
C ALA A 26 -21.55 3.16 -11.70
N LEU A 27 -20.44 2.44 -11.39
CA LEU A 27 -19.80 1.53 -12.34
C LEU A 27 -20.71 0.38 -12.76
N THR A 28 -21.45 -0.20 -11.82
CA THR A 28 -22.39 -1.30 -12.15
C THR A 28 -23.44 -0.84 -13.15
N VAL A 29 -23.95 0.40 -13.00
CA VAL A 29 -24.97 0.95 -13.91
C VAL A 29 -24.38 1.36 -15.26
N LEU A 30 -23.20 1.98 -15.27
CA LEU A 30 -22.59 2.58 -16.47
C LEU A 30 -21.76 1.59 -17.31
N ALA A 31 -21.29 0.50 -16.70
CA ALA A 31 -20.38 -0.44 -17.34
C ALA A 31 -21.00 -1.25 -18.51
N GLY A 32 -22.32 -1.30 -18.59
CA GLY A 32 -23.01 -2.16 -19.57
C GLY A 32 -22.84 -3.66 -19.26
N SER A 33 -23.14 -4.49 -20.25
CA SER A 33 -23.06 -5.95 -20.10
C SER A 33 -22.56 -6.58 -21.40
N HIS A 34 -22.00 -7.81 -21.30
CA HIS A 34 -21.61 -8.65 -22.44
C HIS A 34 -22.08 -10.09 -22.21
N VAL A 35 -22.10 -10.88 -23.29
CA VAL A 35 -22.38 -12.31 -23.20
C VAL A 35 -21.07 -13.04 -22.88
N ASP A 36 -21.04 -13.75 -21.76
CA ASP A 36 -19.90 -14.59 -21.40
C ASP A 36 -19.78 -15.77 -22.38
N PRO A 37 -18.66 -15.89 -23.12
CA PRO A 37 -18.50 -16.95 -24.13
C PRO A 37 -18.51 -18.37 -23.55
N ARG A 38 -18.25 -18.52 -22.23
CA ARG A 38 -18.17 -19.82 -21.54
C ARG A 38 -19.54 -20.32 -21.10
N THR A 39 -20.41 -19.41 -20.67
CA THR A 39 -21.72 -19.76 -20.09
C THR A 39 -22.89 -19.38 -20.99
N GLY A 40 -22.67 -18.52 -22.00
CA GLY A 40 -23.74 -17.95 -22.83
C GLY A 40 -24.66 -16.96 -22.08
N GLN A 41 -24.35 -16.64 -20.81
CA GLN A 41 -25.15 -15.74 -20.01
C GLN A 41 -24.71 -14.29 -20.17
N THR A 42 -25.66 -13.36 -20.09
CA THR A 42 -25.36 -11.93 -20.03
C THR A 42 -24.84 -11.57 -18.64
N VAL A 43 -23.60 -11.08 -18.55
CA VAL A 43 -22.97 -10.64 -17.31
C VAL A 43 -22.63 -9.15 -17.38
N ASN A 44 -22.74 -8.46 -16.24
CA ASN A 44 -22.35 -7.06 -16.15
C ASN A 44 -20.82 -6.92 -16.27
N ASN A 45 -20.33 -5.90 -16.98
CA ASN A 45 -18.90 -5.70 -17.23
C ASN A 45 -18.10 -5.37 -15.97
N PHE A 46 -18.73 -4.79 -14.96
CA PHE A 46 -18.10 -4.48 -13.67
C PHE A 46 -18.52 -5.46 -12.56
N TRP A 47 -19.84 -5.64 -12.37
CA TRP A 47 -20.36 -6.47 -11.28
C TRP A 47 -20.39 -7.96 -11.67
N ASN A 48 -19.21 -8.55 -11.73
CA ASN A 48 -19.00 -9.97 -11.93
C ASN A 48 -17.80 -10.46 -11.10
N SER A 49 -17.78 -11.73 -10.73
CA SER A 49 -16.77 -12.31 -9.85
C SER A 49 -15.35 -12.14 -10.37
N TYR A 50 -15.16 -12.25 -11.69
CA TYR A 50 -13.84 -12.10 -12.30
C TYR A 50 -13.29 -10.67 -12.13
N THR A 51 -14.08 -9.67 -12.54
CA THR A 51 -13.67 -8.25 -12.44
C THR A 51 -13.45 -7.82 -11.01
N LEU A 52 -14.31 -8.24 -10.06
CA LEU A 52 -14.19 -7.88 -8.65
C LEU A 52 -12.95 -8.51 -7.99
N ILE A 53 -12.68 -9.80 -8.24
CA ILE A 53 -11.48 -10.45 -7.69
C ILE A 53 -10.21 -9.92 -8.35
N GLN A 54 -10.24 -9.62 -9.65
CA GLN A 54 -9.12 -9.00 -10.33
C GLN A 54 -8.82 -7.59 -9.76
N ALA A 55 -9.85 -6.77 -9.57
CA ALA A 55 -9.70 -5.45 -8.95
C ALA A 55 -9.16 -5.56 -7.50
N ALA A 56 -9.65 -6.53 -6.71
CA ALA A 56 -9.15 -6.77 -5.37
C ALA A 56 -7.69 -7.28 -5.37
N THR A 57 -7.31 -8.08 -6.38
CA THR A 57 -5.93 -8.53 -6.59
C THR A 57 -5.01 -7.35 -6.93
N ASP A 58 -5.41 -6.50 -7.86
CA ASP A 58 -4.65 -5.30 -8.23
C ASP A 58 -4.53 -4.35 -7.01
N ALA A 59 -5.61 -4.19 -6.24
CA ALA A 59 -5.60 -3.37 -5.03
C ALA A 59 -4.68 -3.94 -3.93
N SER A 60 -4.47 -5.26 -3.88
CA SER A 60 -3.69 -5.90 -2.82
C SER A 60 -2.24 -5.45 -2.80
N PHE A 61 -1.62 -5.28 -3.95
CA PHE A 61 -0.22 -4.85 -4.05
C PHE A 61 -0.05 -3.42 -3.54
N PHE A 62 -0.95 -2.51 -3.94
CA PHE A 62 -0.93 -1.13 -3.46
C PHE A 62 -1.28 -1.03 -1.98
N ALA A 63 -2.29 -1.78 -1.51
CA ALA A 63 -2.75 -1.73 -0.13
C ALA A 63 -1.67 -2.21 0.85
N ILE A 64 -0.97 -3.30 0.54
CA ILE A 64 0.11 -3.82 1.38
C ILE A 64 1.22 -2.77 1.52
N MET A 65 1.63 -2.15 0.41
CA MET A 65 2.62 -1.07 0.43
C MET A 65 2.09 0.18 1.14
N ALA A 66 0.82 0.55 0.93
CA ALA A 66 0.19 1.70 1.56
C ALA A 66 0.07 1.56 3.08
N ILE A 67 -0.17 0.35 3.60
CA ILE A 67 -0.12 0.05 5.03
C ILE A 67 1.28 0.35 5.58
N GLY A 68 2.33 -0.11 4.89
CA GLY A 68 3.72 0.21 5.25
C GLY A 68 4.01 1.70 5.19
N ALA A 69 3.64 2.37 4.10
CA ALA A 69 3.81 3.82 3.93
C ALA A 69 3.04 4.63 4.99
N THR A 70 1.86 4.14 5.43
CA THR A 70 1.09 4.79 6.49
C THR A 70 1.86 4.86 7.80
N LEU A 71 2.66 3.85 8.15
CA LEU A 71 3.52 3.90 9.35
C LEU A 71 4.54 5.03 9.25
N VAL A 72 5.16 5.19 8.06
CA VAL A 72 6.11 6.27 7.79
C VAL A 72 5.42 7.63 7.83
N ILE A 73 4.23 7.76 7.22
CA ILE A 73 3.46 9.01 7.19
C ILE A 73 2.98 9.38 8.60
N ILE A 74 2.47 8.44 9.40
CA ILE A 74 2.11 8.70 10.81
C ILE A 74 3.31 9.22 11.59
N SER A 75 4.52 8.74 11.31
CA SER A 75 5.75 9.26 11.95
C SER A 75 6.23 10.61 11.40
N GLY A 76 5.49 11.25 10.48
CA GLY A 76 5.84 12.54 9.87
C GLY A 76 6.86 12.42 8.73
N GLY A 77 7.09 11.23 8.20
CA GLY A 77 7.99 10.98 7.06
C GLY A 77 7.24 10.69 5.76
N ILE A 78 7.98 10.71 4.66
CA ILE A 78 7.51 10.25 3.34
C ILE A 78 8.60 9.32 2.78
N ASP A 79 8.19 8.16 2.27
CA ASP A 79 9.07 7.20 1.60
C ASP A 79 8.73 7.12 0.11
N LEU A 80 9.61 7.70 -0.72
CA LEU A 80 9.50 7.62 -2.17
C LEU A 80 10.17 6.38 -2.76
N SER A 81 10.91 5.62 -1.96
CA SER A 81 11.67 4.48 -2.46
C SER A 81 10.85 3.18 -2.54
N VAL A 82 9.61 3.19 -2.08
CA VAL A 82 8.76 1.99 -1.97
C VAL A 82 8.63 1.22 -3.29
N GLY A 83 8.48 1.92 -4.43
CA GLY A 83 8.41 1.29 -5.75
C GLY A 83 9.74 0.69 -6.20
N SER A 84 10.87 1.31 -5.90
CA SER A 84 12.20 0.77 -6.21
C SER A 84 12.59 -0.37 -5.26
N ILE A 85 12.15 -0.33 -3.99
CA ILE A 85 12.29 -1.47 -3.06
C ILE A 85 11.51 -2.68 -3.60
N TYR A 86 10.27 -2.47 -4.05
CA TYR A 86 9.47 -3.52 -4.70
C TYR A 86 10.22 -4.14 -5.88
N ALA A 87 10.71 -3.33 -6.84
CA ALA A 87 11.41 -3.84 -8.00
C ALA A 87 12.68 -4.61 -7.62
N LEU A 88 13.52 -4.06 -6.74
CA LEU A 88 14.77 -4.71 -6.31
C LEU A 88 14.49 -6.00 -5.55
N ALA A 89 13.47 -6.04 -4.69
CA ALA A 89 13.10 -7.23 -3.94
C ALA A 89 12.61 -8.36 -4.88
N GLY A 90 11.77 -8.03 -5.86
CA GLY A 90 11.29 -8.96 -6.87
C GLY A 90 12.43 -9.50 -7.73
N VAL A 91 13.28 -8.62 -8.26
CA VAL A 91 14.47 -8.97 -9.05
C VAL A 91 15.44 -9.87 -8.27
N SER A 92 15.78 -9.48 -7.03
CA SER A 92 16.68 -10.25 -6.18
C SER A 92 16.14 -11.65 -5.90
N MET A 93 14.84 -11.76 -5.63
CA MET A 93 14.15 -13.03 -5.46
C MET A 93 14.26 -13.90 -6.71
N ALA A 94 13.92 -13.35 -7.89
CA ALA A 94 13.92 -14.10 -9.14
C ALA A 94 15.34 -14.55 -9.53
N LEU A 95 16.35 -13.69 -9.35
CA LEU A 95 17.76 -14.03 -9.59
C LEU A 95 18.25 -15.14 -8.67
N LEU A 96 17.94 -15.07 -7.38
CA LEU A 96 18.33 -16.11 -6.42
C LEU A 96 17.64 -17.44 -6.74
N LEU A 97 16.34 -17.44 -7.00
CA LEU A 97 15.61 -18.65 -7.37
C LEU A 97 16.16 -19.27 -8.67
N ARG A 98 16.55 -18.45 -9.64
CA ARG A 98 17.20 -18.91 -10.87
C ARG A 98 18.57 -19.52 -10.60
N ALA A 99 19.36 -18.92 -9.73
CA ALA A 99 20.71 -19.39 -9.39
C ALA A 99 20.69 -20.71 -8.60
N LEU A 100 19.70 -20.92 -7.73
CA LEU A 100 19.52 -22.15 -6.96
C LEU A 100 18.96 -23.31 -7.81
N GLY A 101 18.37 -23.01 -8.96
CA GLY A 101 17.78 -24.03 -9.84
C GLY A 101 16.45 -24.59 -9.33
N PRO A 102 15.99 -25.71 -9.92
CA PRO A 102 14.69 -26.29 -9.59
C PRO A 102 14.63 -26.81 -8.14
N MET A 103 13.60 -26.39 -7.43
CA MET A 103 13.28 -26.82 -6.06
C MET A 103 11.80 -27.24 -5.99
N ASN A 104 11.43 -27.97 -4.92
CA ASN A 104 10.02 -28.24 -4.65
C ASN A 104 9.23 -26.97 -4.34
N SER A 105 7.89 -27.03 -4.45
CA SER A 105 7.03 -25.84 -4.32
C SER A 105 7.17 -25.15 -2.96
N ALA A 106 7.34 -25.90 -1.88
CA ALA A 106 7.51 -25.33 -0.55
C ALA A 106 8.84 -24.59 -0.42
N ALA A 107 9.96 -25.20 -0.80
CA ALA A 107 11.27 -24.56 -0.77
C ALA A 107 11.31 -23.31 -1.65
N THR A 108 10.79 -23.39 -2.88
CA THR A 108 10.71 -22.23 -3.79
C THR A 108 9.94 -21.08 -3.16
N THR A 109 8.82 -21.39 -2.51
CA THR A 109 7.98 -20.37 -1.86
C THR A 109 8.67 -19.74 -0.66
N PHE A 110 9.26 -20.54 0.24
CA PHE A 110 9.94 -20.02 1.44
C PHE A 110 11.20 -19.23 1.08
N VAL A 111 12.00 -19.70 0.14
CA VAL A 111 13.20 -18.98 -0.34
C VAL A 111 12.77 -17.69 -1.04
N GLY A 112 11.76 -17.74 -1.92
CA GLY A 112 11.26 -16.55 -2.61
C GLY A 112 10.73 -15.51 -1.63
N LEU A 113 9.85 -15.91 -0.72
CA LEU A 113 9.28 -15.03 0.30
C LEU A 113 10.37 -14.45 1.22
N GLY A 114 11.26 -15.31 1.72
CA GLY A 114 12.36 -14.89 2.59
C GLY A 114 13.29 -13.89 1.94
N THR A 115 13.61 -14.11 0.64
CA THR A 115 14.46 -13.19 -0.12
C THR A 115 13.78 -11.85 -0.33
N ALA A 116 12.54 -11.84 -0.82
CA ALA A 116 11.82 -10.61 -1.10
C ALA A 116 11.58 -9.78 0.19
N LEU A 117 11.14 -10.43 1.27
CA LEU A 117 10.99 -9.78 2.59
C LEU A 117 12.34 -9.29 3.13
N GLY A 118 13.39 -10.10 3.03
CA GLY A 118 14.72 -9.77 3.54
C GLY A 118 15.32 -8.56 2.83
N VAL A 119 15.25 -8.51 1.50
CA VAL A 119 15.71 -7.36 0.71
C VAL A 119 14.90 -6.12 1.03
N GLY A 120 13.56 -6.25 1.07
CA GLY A 120 12.69 -5.13 1.43
C GLY A 120 12.99 -4.58 2.83
N LEU A 121 13.13 -5.47 3.82
CA LEU A 121 13.48 -5.11 5.19
C LEU A 121 14.85 -4.40 5.26
N LEU A 122 15.87 -4.94 4.59
CA LEU A 122 17.21 -4.35 4.57
C LEU A 122 17.21 -2.96 3.94
N CYS A 123 16.51 -2.77 2.81
CA CYS A 123 16.36 -1.45 2.19
C CYS A 123 15.64 -0.46 3.12
N GLY A 124 14.59 -0.90 3.79
CA GLY A 124 13.87 -0.08 4.77
C GLY A 124 14.76 0.29 5.97
N VAL A 125 15.50 -0.66 6.54
CA VAL A 125 16.47 -0.39 7.62
C VAL A 125 17.54 0.60 7.17
N LEU A 126 18.06 0.46 5.94
CA LEU A 126 19.03 1.38 5.37
C LEU A 126 18.46 2.80 5.28
N ASN A 127 17.25 2.95 4.75
CA ASN A 127 16.56 4.24 4.68
C ASN A 127 16.42 4.88 6.08
N GLY A 128 15.88 4.12 7.04
CA GLY A 128 15.71 4.59 8.40
C GLY A 128 17.03 4.95 9.07
N ALA A 129 18.08 4.16 8.85
CA ALA A 129 19.42 4.43 9.38
C ALA A 129 20.04 5.69 8.77
N LEU A 130 19.90 5.90 7.46
CA LEU A 130 20.38 7.10 6.77
C LEU A 130 19.63 8.36 7.27
N VAL A 131 18.31 8.30 7.38
CA VAL A 131 17.49 9.41 7.89
C VAL A 131 17.94 9.80 9.30
N VAL A 132 18.10 8.83 10.20
CA VAL A 132 18.50 9.07 11.59
C VAL A 132 19.96 9.47 11.69
N GLY A 133 20.85 8.81 10.94
CA GLY A 133 22.30 9.04 11.02
C GLY A 133 22.72 10.40 10.47
N LEU A 134 22.14 10.77 9.32
CA LEU A 134 22.44 12.03 8.64
C LEU A 134 21.58 13.21 9.16
N ARG A 135 20.52 12.93 9.93
CA ARG A 135 19.57 13.93 10.42
C ARG A 135 18.93 14.76 9.30
N VAL A 136 18.72 14.14 8.16
CA VAL A 136 18.10 14.75 6.96
C VAL A 136 16.64 14.33 6.88
N HIS A 137 15.81 15.20 6.30
CA HIS A 137 14.39 14.90 6.11
C HIS A 137 14.19 13.60 5.32
N PRO A 138 13.29 12.69 5.74
CA PRO A 138 13.05 11.41 5.09
C PRO A 138 12.86 11.48 3.57
N PHE A 139 12.10 12.47 3.10
CA PHE A 139 11.84 12.71 1.68
C PHE A 139 13.12 12.78 0.82
N ILE A 140 14.16 13.50 1.30
CA ILE A 140 15.42 13.67 0.56
C ILE A 140 16.18 12.36 0.48
N ILE A 141 16.27 11.65 1.60
CA ILE A 141 16.96 10.34 1.67
C ILE A 141 16.24 9.33 0.76
N THR A 142 14.91 9.21 0.88
CA THR A 142 14.16 8.22 0.11
C THR A 142 14.09 8.54 -1.38
N LEU A 143 14.13 9.82 -1.76
CA LEU A 143 14.30 10.23 -3.15
C LEU A 143 15.65 9.77 -3.72
N GLY A 144 16.73 9.96 -2.96
CA GLY A 144 18.07 9.48 -3.36
C GLY A 144 18.14 7.96 -3.43
N THR A 145 17.67 7.26 -2.41
CA THR A 145 17.68 5.79 -2.39
C THR A 145 16.73 5.19 -3.43
N MET A 146 15.63 5.84 -3.78
CA MET A 146 14.77 5.44 -4.90
C MET A 146 15.57 5.26 -6.19
N TRP A 147 16.40 6.23 -6.56
CA TRP A 147 17.23 6.13 -7.76
C TRP A 147 18.35 5.12 -7.63
N VAL A 148 18.99 5.04 -6.46
CA VAL A 148 20.06 4.07 -6.20
C VAL A 148 19.54 2.63 -6.30
N LEU A 149 18.45 2.31 -5.59
CA LEU A 149 17.86 0.96 -5.57
C LEU A 149 17.31 0.58 -6.95
N ARG A 150 16.69 1.53 -7.65
CA ARG A 150 16.22 1.36 -9.02
C ARG A 150 17.39 1.07 -9.96
N GLY A 151 18.46 1.84 -9.86
CA GLY A 151 19.68 1.64 -10.64
C GLY A 151 20.32 0.27 -10.41
N ILE A 152 20.41 -0.18 -9.15
CA ILE A 152 20.89 -1.52 -8.81
C ILE A 152 20.04 -2.60 -9.49
N ALA A 153 18.71 -2.48 -9.47
CA ALA A 153 17.81 -3.42 -10.13
C ALA A 153 18.02 -3.44 -11.65
N PHE A 154 18.20 -2.28 -12.29
CA PHE A 154 18.50 -2.20 -13.73
C PHE A 154 19.84 -2.84 -14.10
N VAL A 155 20.89 -2.57 -13.34
CA VAL A 155 22.22 -3.16 -13.57
C VAL A 155 22.18 -4.67 -13.39
N ALA A 156 21.52 -5.16 -12.33
CA ALA A 156 21.44 -6.59 -12.02
C ALA A 156 20.67 -7.40 -13.09
N THR A 157 19.75 -6.77 -13.83
CA THR A 157 18.91 -7.45 -14.84
C THR A 157 19.32 -7.11 -16.27
N SER A 158 20.23 -6.16 -16.49
CA SER A 158 20.49 -5.55 -17.82
C SER A 158 19.18 -5.05 -18.46
N ALA A 159 18.29 -4.51 -17.65
CA ALA A 159 16.93 -4.03 -18.01
C ALA A 159 15.99 -5.12 -18.57
N MET A 160 16.33 -6.40 -18.44
CA MET A 160 15.50 -7.51 -18.91
C MET A 160 14.55 -8.04 -17.83
N SER A 161 13.39 -8.52 -18.25
CA SER A 161 12.47 -9.23 -17.35
C SER A 161 13.01 -10.63 -17.02
N ILE A 162 12.78 -11.08 -15.79
CA ILE A 162 13.18 -12.38 -15.29
C ILE A 162 11.93 -13.19 -14.96
N LEU A 163 11.81 -14.38 -15.53
CA LEU A 163 10.73 -15.30 -15.20
C LEU A 163 10.91 -15.86 -13.79
N VAL A 164 9.82 -15.98 -13.06
CA VAL A 164 9.82 -16.68 -11.77
C VAL A 164 9.41 -18.14 -11.96
N PRO A 165 9.92 -19.07 -11.11
CA PRO A 165 9.59 -20.48 -11.24
C PRO A 165 8.10 -20.77 -11.12
N THR A 166 7.55 -21.65 -11.97
CA THR A 166 6.14 -22.06 -11.98
C THR A 166 5.61 -22.52 -10.60
N PRO A 167 6.39 -23.23 -9.74
CA PRO A 167 5.92 -23.57 -8.41
C PRO A 167 5.47 -22.38 -7.58
N LEU A 168 6.17 -21.23 -7.68
CA LEU A 168 5.81 -20.00 -6.99
C LEU A 168 4.50 -19.40 -7.52
N THR A 169 4.38 -19.31 -8.84
CA THR A 169 3.15 -18.84 -9.50
C THR A 169 1.94 -19.68 -9.12
N ARG A 170 2.11 -21.01 -9.03
CA ARG A 170 1.03 -21.93 -8.66
C ARG A 170 0.49 -21.68 -7.25
N VAL A 171 1.35 -21.32 -6.30
CA VAL A 171 0.94 -21.02 -4.93
C VAL A 171 0.12 -19.73 -4.88
N VAL A 172 0.56 -18.66 -5.52
CA VAL A 172 -0.13 -17.37 -5.50
C VAL A 172 -1.37 -17.36 -6.40
N LYS A 173 -1.36 -18.13 -7.49
CA LYS A 173 -2.54 -18.38 -8.35
C LYS A 173 -3.35 -19.60 -7.93
N ALA A 174 -3.32 -19.97 -6.65
CA ALA A 174 -4.21 -21.00 -6.15
C ALA A 174 -5.66 -20.49 -6.15
N THR A 175 -6.56 -21.25 -6.77
CA THR A 175 -7.99 -20.88 -6.90
C THR A 175 -8.79 -21.10 -5.63
N LEU A 176 -8.25 -21.87 -4.65
CA LEU A 176 -8.89 -22.24 -3.39
C LEU A 176 -10.32 -22.81 -3.58
N GLY A 177 -10.54 -23.49 -4.69
CA GLY A 177 -11.84 -24.12 -5.01
C GLY A 177 -12.85 -23.21 -5.72
N LEU A 178 -12.53 -21.93 -5.97
CA LEU A 178 -13.43 -21.01 -6.64
C LEU A 178 -13.57 -21.28 -8.16
N GLY A 179 -12.57 -21.95 -8.76
CA GLY A 179 -12.57 -22.25 -10.20
C GLY A 179 -12.43 -21.00 -11.07
N GLY A 180 -12.71 -21.15 -12.37
CA GLY A 180 -12.89 -20.01 -13.29
C GLY A 180 -11.73 -19.05 -13.52
N GLY A 181 -10.50 -19.36 -13.04
CA GLY A 181 -9.37 -18.42 -13.10
C GLY A 181 -9.42 -17.33 -12.04
N LEU A 182 -10.18 -17.53 -10.97
CA LEU A 182 -10.25 -16.65 -9.82
C LEU A 182 -9.10 -16.95 -8.85
N TYR A 183 -8.27 -15.95 -8.56
CA TYR A 183 -7.06 -16.10 -7.74
C TYR A 183 -7.14 -15.22 -6.48
N PRO A 184 -7.75 -15.71 -5.38
CA PRO A 184 -8.02 -14.89 -4.19
C PRO A 184 -6.81 -14.68 -3.28
N VAL A 185 -5.69 -15.37 -3.47
CA VAL A 185 -4.54 -15.33 -2.56
C VAL A 185 -4.00 -13.91 -2.34
N PRO A 186 -3.79 -13.05 -3.36
CA PRO A 186 -3.33 -11.68 -3.11
C PRO A 186 -4.34 -10.85 -2.30
N MET A 187 -5.64 -10.98 -2.60
CA MET A 187 -6.72 -10.32 -1.86
C MET A 187 -6.74 -10.76 -0.38
N LEU A 188 -6.63 -12.06 -0.12
CA LEU A 188 -6.57 -12.59 1.26
C LEU A 188 -5.32 -12.10 1.98
N SER A 189 -4.18 -12.04 1.30
CA SER A 189 -2.93 -11.48 1.83
C SER A 189 -3.09 -10.01 2.22
N MET A 190 -3.79 -9.21 1.41
CA MET A 190 -4.14 -7.82 1.73
C MET A 190 -4.96 -7.73 3.01
N ILE A 191 -6.00 -8.55 3.15
CA ILE A 191 -6.85 -8.57 4.35
C ILE A 191 -6.03 -8.93 5.58
N VAL A 192 -5.18 -9.97 5.51
CA VAL A 192 -4.30 -10.38 6.61
C VAL A 192 -3.34 -9.26 6.99
N CYS A 193 -2.68 -8.62 6.02
CA CYS A 193 -1.78 -7.48 6.28
C CYS A 193 -2.53 -6.30 6.90
N THR A 194 -3.76 -6.03 6.47
CA THR A 194 -4.61 -4.96 7.05
C THR A 194 -4.94 -5.26 8.52
N VAL A 195 -5.28 -6.49 8.84
CA VAL A 195 -5.55 -6.90 10.23
C VAL A 195 -4.28 -6.77 11.07
N ILE A 196 -3.15 -7.29 10.59
CA ILE A 196 -1.86 -7.19 11.29
C ILE A 196 -1.47 -5.71 11.50
N GLY A 197 -1.55 -4.88 10.48
CA GLY A 197 -1.24 -3.45 10.55
C GLY A 197 -2.17 -2.72 11.52
N THR A 198 -3.46 -3.06 11.52
CA THR A 198 -4.43 -2.48 12.45
C THR A 198 -4.12 -2.88 13.89
N ILE A 199 -3.82 -4.15 14.15
CA ILE A 199 -3.42 -4.64 15.49
C ILE A 199 -2.11 -3.96 15.91
N TYR A 200 -1.12 -3.88 15.02
CA TYR A 200 0.14 -3.21 15.31
C TYR A 200 -0.07 -1.76 15.74
N LEU A 201 -0.81 -0.98 14.96
CA LEU A 201 -1.04 0.44 15.26
C LEU A 201 -1.90 0.65 16.52
N THR A 202 -2.94 -0.17 16.73
CA THR A 202 -3.95 0.11 17.78
C THR A 202 -3.68 -0.62 19.09
N ARG A 203 -3.00 -1.77 19.06
CA ARG A 203 -2.86 -2.65 20.21
C ARG A 203 -1.42 -2.78 20.75
N THR A 204 -0.41 -2.41 19.95
CA THR A 204 0.99 -2.54 20.41
C THR A 204 1.53 -1.26 21.04
N VAL A 205 2.56 -1.41 21.86
CA VAL A 205 3.30 -0.28 22.45
C VAL A 205 4.01 0.51 21.36
N MET A 206 4.60 -0.18 20.37
CA MET A 206 5.30 0.47 19.25
C MET A 206 4.34 1.28 18.39
N GLY A 207 3.13 0.79 18.11
CA GLY A 207 2.12 1.57 17.39
C GLY A 207 1.79 2.88 18.11
N ARG A 208 1.59 2.85 19.43
CA ARG A 208 1.40 4.08 20.23
C ARG A 208 2.60 5.02 20.17
N HIS A 209 3.82 4.48 20.20
CA HIS A 209 5.03 5.30 20.04
C HIS A 209 5.13 5.95 18.66
N VAL A 210 4.70 5.29 17.59
CA VAL A 210 4.64 5.87 16.23
C VAL A 210 3.70 7.07 16.19
N PHE A 211 2.50 6.96 16.78
CA PHE A 211 1.56 8.09 16.88
C PHE A 211 2.10 9.23 17.73
N ALA A 212 2.70 8.93 18.91
CA ALA A 212 3.29 9.93 19.77
C ALA A 212 4.43 10.69 19.06
N PHE A 213 5.34 9.95 18.40
CA PHE A 213 6.45 10.50 17.64
C PHE A 213 5.99 11.47 16.55
N GLY A 214 5.02 11.07 15.73
CA GLY A 214 4.50 11.91 14.64
C GLY A 214 3.61 13.05 15.12
N GLY A 215 2.97 12.90 16.30
CA GLY A 215 2.16 13.95 16.89
C GLY A 215 2.95 15.11 17.49
N ASN A 216 4.03 14.79 18.21
CA ASN A 216 4.95 15.78 18.76
C ASN A 216 6.31 15.14 19.10
N ILE A 217 7.29 15.41 18.24
CA ILE A 217 8.65 14.84 18.35
C ILE A 217 9.33 15.31 19.66
N GLU A 218 9.19 16.57 20.04
CA GLU A 218 9.83 17.10 21.25
C GLU A 218 9.22 16.51 22.52
N ALA A 219 7.90 16.48 22.62
CA ALA A 219 7.22 15.83 23.74
C ALA A 219 7.61 14.35 23.85
N SER A 220 7.72 13.66 22.73
CA SER A 220 8.16 12.25 22.67
C SER A 220 9.59 12.08 23.19
N ARG A 221 10.47 13.01 22.86
CA ARG A 221 11.87 13.04 23.39
C ARG A 221 11.89 13.24 24.89
N PHE A 222 11.14 14.21 25.42
CA PHE A 222 11.03 14.44 26.85
C PHE A 222 10.41 13.28 27.62
N ALA A 223 9.50 12.55 26.99
CA ALA A 223 8.93 11.29 27.51
C ALA A 223 9.91 10.10 27.48
N GLY A 224 11.15 10.28 27.01
CA GLY A 224 12.17 9.25 26.99
C GLY A 224 12.01 8.22 25.84
N LEU A 225 11.18 8.51 24.81
CA LEU A 225 11.02 7.61 23.68
C LEU A 225 12.30 7.56 22.82
N SER A 226 12.68 6.35 22.41
CA SER A 226 13.79 6.17 21.48
C SER A 226 13.39 6.50 20.04
N LEU A 227 13.47 7.80 19.67
CA LEU A 227 13.08 8.31 18.34
C LEU A 227 13.79 7.56 17.22
N ARG A 228 15.08 7.24 17.43
CA ARG A 228 15.88 6.46 16.47
C ARG A 228 15.27 5.08 16.17
N ARG A 229 14.89 4.33 17.22
CA ARG A 229 14.30 2.99 17.05
C ARG A 229 12.94 3.05 16.35
N ILE A 230 12.13 4.05 16.69
CA ILE A 230 10.82 4.26 16.08
C ILE A 230 11.01 4.51 14.58
N GLN A 231 11.88 5.45 14.22
CA GLN A 231 12.08 5.85 12.83
C GLN A 231 12.66 4.71 11.98
N ILE A 232 13.71 4.02 12.45
CA ILE A 232 14.25 2.85 11.74
C ILE A 232 13.18 1.76 11.62
N GLY A 233 12.40 1.52 12.67
CA GLY A 233 11.37 0.48 12.69
C GLY A 233 10.24 0.71 11.69
N VAL A 234 9.75 1.94 11.53
CA VAL A 234 8.68 2.24 10.56
C VAL A 234 9.17 2.10 9.12
N PHE A 235 10.39 2.53 8.81
CA PHE A 235 11.00 2.32 7.49
C PHE A 235 11.27 0.84 7.21
N ALA A 236 11.75 0.08 8.20
CA ALA A 236 11.96 -1.36 8.09
C ALA A 236 10.66 -2.10 7.75
N LEU A 237 9.57 -1.77 8.44
CA LEU A 237 8.25 -2.35 8.18
C LEU A 237 7.69 -1.93 6.82
N ALA A 238 7.88 -0.68 6.41
CA ALA A 238 7.48 -0.20 5.08
C ALA A 238 8.25 -0.94 3.97
N GLY A 239 9.56 -1.11 4.13
CA GLY A 239 10.37 -1.89 3.20
C GLY A 239 9.97 -3.36 3.15
N ALA A 240 9.67 -3.99 4.30
CA ALA A 240 9.17 -5.36 4.36
C ALA A 240 7.81 -5.51 3.65
N ALA A 241 6.91 -4.53 3.79
CA ALA A 241 5.62 -4.50 3.09
C ALA A 241 5.83 -4.41 1.56
N ALA A 242 6.77 -3.58 1.10
CA ALA A 242 7.14 -3.49 -0.32
C ALA A 242 7.74 -4.81 -0.84
N GLY A 243 8.62 -5.46 -0.07
CA GLY A 243 9.16 -6.77 -0.38
C GLY A 243 8.09 -7.86 -0.45
N PHE A 244 7.13 -7.86 0.46
CA PHE A 244 6.02 -8.80 0.45
C PHE A 244 5.10 -8.58 -0.76
N ALA A 245 4.77 -7.33 -1.08
CA ALA A 245 4.01 -6.98 -2.27
C ALA A 245 4.76 -7.43 -3.56
N ALA A 246 6.09 -7.28 -3.60
CA ALA A 246 6.92 -7.74 -4.72
C ALA A 246 6.88 -9.27 -4.89
N PHE A 247 6.95 -10.03 -3.79
CA PHE A 247 6.78 -11.48 -3.82
C PHE A 247 5.44 -11.88 -4.44
N LEU A 248 4.34 -11.28 -3.95
CA LEU A 248 3.01 -11.57 -4.47
C LEU A 248 2.86 -11.17 -5.94
N GLY A 249 3.33 -9.97 -6.32
CA GLY A 249 3.22 -9.47 -7.69
C GLY A 249 4.04 -10.29 -8.68
N ALA A 250 5.32 -10.55 -8.39
CA ALA A 250 6.17 -11.37 -9.25
C ALA A 250 5.62 -12.80 -9.41
N ALA A 251 5.13 -13.41 -8.34
CA ALA A 251 4.51 -14.72 -8.39
C ALA A 251 3.17 -14.70 -9.14
N PHE A 252 2.38 -13.64 -9.01
CA PHE A 252 1.10 -13.50 -9.72
C PHE A 252 1.31 -13.27 -11.22
N TYR A 253 2.20 -12.36 -11.61
CA TYR A 253 2.45 -12.08 -13.03
C TYR A 253 3.38 -13.10 -13.69
N GLY A 254 4.08 -13.94 -12.93
CA GLY A 254 4.99 -14.97 -13.44
C GLY A 254 6.34 -14.43 -13.89
N SER A 255 6.59 -13.15 -13.72
CA SER A 255 7.85 -12.47 -14.06
C SER A 255 8.03 -11.22 -13.20
N THR A 256 9.24 -10.70 -13.19
CA THR A 256 9.58 -9.42 -12.56
C THR A 256 10.63 -8.68 -13.40
N SER A 257 10.63 -7.36 -13.32
CA SER A 257 11.58 -6.51 -14.02
C SER A 257 12.06 -5.35 -13.15
N SER A 258 13.18 -4.76 -13.53
CA SER A 258 13.71 -3.55 -12.88
C SER A 258 12.80 -2.33 -13.02
N GLY A 259 11.91 -2.30 -14.03
CA GLY A 259 10.91 -1.26 -14.25
C GLY A 259 9.62 -1.45 -13.44
N ASP A 260 9.43 -2.59 -12.76
CA ASP A 260 8.23 -2.84 -11.99
C ASP A 260 8.00 -1.76 -10.92
N ALA A 261 6.73 -1.47 -10.66
CA ALA A 261 6.31 -0.49 -9.68
C ALA A 261 6.91 0.92 -9.87
N GLN A 262 7.33 1.31 -11.07
CA GLN A 262 7.72 2.68 -11.37
C GLN A 262 6.47 3.59 -11.32
N GLY A 263 6.53 4.67 -10.52
CA GLY A 263 5.39 5.54 -10.26
C GLY A 263 4.45 5.05 -9.15
N TYR A 264 4.62 3.83 -8.64
CA TYR A 264 3.76 3.28 -7.57
C TYR A 264 3.89 4.04 -6.26
N GLU A 265 5.02 4.69 -6.02
CA GLU A 265 5.22 5.54 -4.84
C GLU A 265 4.11 6.58 -4.69
N LEU A 266 3.67 7.19 -5.79
CA LEU A 266 2.61 8.20 -5.77
C LEU A 266 1.24 7.57 -5.46
N TYR A 267 0.92 6.41 -6.04
CA TYR A 267 -0.32 5.68 -5.76
C TYR A 267 -0.37 5.17 -4.31
N VAL A 268 0.76 4.73 -3.79
CA VAL A 268 0.88 4.22 -2.41
C VAL A 268 0.67 5.36 -1.41
N ILE A 269 1.32 6.51 -1.61
CA ILE A 269 1.14 7.69 -0.77
C ILE A 269 -0.30 8.21 -0.89
N ALA A 270 -0.84 8.30 -2.12
CA ALA A 270 -2.23 8.69 -2.34
C ALA A 270 -3.20 7.79 -1.59
N SER A 271 -3.00 6.47 -1.66
CA SER A 271 -3.82 5.48 -0.95
C SER A 271 -3.79 5.70 0.57
N ALA A 272 -2.62 5.96 1.14
CA ALA A 272 -2.47 6.23 2.56
C ALA A 272 -3.15 7.55 2.96
N VAL A 273 -2.96 8.62 2.19
CA VAL A 273 -3.50 9.98 2.48
C VAL A 273 -5.01 10.02 2.31
N VAL A 274 -5.53 9.50 1.18
CA VAL A 274 -6.97 9.36 0.95
C VAL A 274 -7.60 8.46 2.01
N GLY A 275 -6.86 7.43 2.44
CA GLY A 275 -7.22 6.54 3.55
C GLY A 275 -7.18 7.18 4.93
N GLY A 276 -6.77 8.46 5.04
CA GLY A 276 -6.81 9.25 6.28
C GLY A 276 -5.49 9.40 7.01
N ALA A 277 -4.37 9.02 6.41
CA ALA A 277 -3.07 9.34 6.98
C ALA A 277 -2.73 10.82 6.75
N SER A 278 -2.40 11.54 7.82
CA SER A 278 -2.06 12.95 7.75
C SER A 278 -0.57 13.15 7.43
N LEU A 279 -0.26 13.92 6.39
CA LEU A 279 1.12 14.27 6.01
C LEU A 279 1.85 15.09 7.08
N ILE A 280 1.12 15.69 8.03
CA ILE A 280 1.72 16.39 9.19
C ILE A 280 2.20 15.37 10.24
N GLY A 281 1.74 14.12 10.16
CA GLY A 281 2.02 13.06 11.14
C GLY A 281 0.93 12.91 12.20
N GLY A 282 1.09 11.90 13.06
CA GLY A 282 0.26 11.66 14.24
C GLY A 282 -1.15 11.12 13.96
N LYS A 283 -1.54 10.88 12.69
CA LYS A 283 -2.85 10.35 12.31
C LYS A 283 -2.74 9.39 11.14
N GLY A 284 -3.57 8.35 11.13
CA GLY A 284 -3.67 7.37 10.06
C GLY A 284 -4.17 6.02 10.57
N SER A 285 -4.60 5.15 9.66
CA SER A 285 -4.99 3.78 10.00
C SER A 285 -4.64 2.82 8.86
N ALA A 286 -4.30 1.58 9.22
CA ALA A 286 -4.00 0.54 8.22
C ALA A 286 -5.27 0.17 7.42
N PHE A 287 -6.42 0.17 8.08
CA PHE A 287 -7.70 -0.09 7.42
C PHE A 287 -8.06 1.03 6.43
N GLY A 288 -7.86 2.29 6.81
CA GLY A 288 -8.04 3.43 5.92
C GLY A 288 -7.11 3.34 4.70
N ALA A 289 -5.83 3.02 4.89
CA ALA A 289 -4.88 2.85 3.80
C ALA A 289 -5.30 1.76 2.80
N MET A 290 -5.84 0.64 3.28
CA MET A 290 -6.40 -0.42 2.45
C MET A 290 -7.61 0.09 1.65
N LEU A 291 -8.56 0.79 2.29
CA LEU A 291 -9.71 1.39 1.59
C LEU A 291 -9.27 2.42 0.55
N GLY A 292 -8.25 3.24 0.87
CA GLY A 292 -7.67 4.19 -0.09
C GLY A 292 -7.06 3.50 -1.30
N ALA A 293 -6.36 2.39 -1.11
CA ALA A 293 -5.81 1.60 -2.21
C ALA A 293 -6.92 0.98 -3.08
N VAL A 294 -7.98 0.47 -2.45
CA VAL A 294 -9.17 -0.02 -3.18
C VAL A 294 -9.81 1.11 -3.99
N LEU A 295 -9.92 2.32 -3.43
CA LEU A 295 -10.47 3.46 -4.18
C LEU A 295 -9.61 3.83 -5.39
N ILE A 296 -8.29 3.91 -5.24
CA ILE A 296 -7.37 4.21 -6.35
C ILE A 296 -7.54 3.16 -7.47
N VAL A 297 -7.60 1.88 -7.11
CA VAL A 297 -7.78 0.81 -8.11
C VAL A 297 -9.18 0.83 -8.73
N LEU A 298 -10.23 1.16 -7.99
CA LEU A 298 -11.56 1.33 -8.56
C LEU A 298 -11.62 2.50 -9.55
N ILE A 299 -10.91 3.61 -9.28
CA ILE A 299 -10.78 4.70 -10.26
C ILE A 299 -10.10 4.21 -11.53
N ARG A 300 -9.00 3.46 -11.42
CA ARG A 300 -8.32 2.84 -12.58
C ARG A 300 -9.25 1.88 -13.33
N GLN A 301 -9.98 1.06 -12.61
CA GLN A 301 -10.94 0.13 -13.20
C GLN A 301 -12.09 0.86 -13.89
N SER A 302 -12.55 2.01 -13.35
CA SER A 302 -13.56 2.85 -13.99
C SER A 302 -13.14 3.30 -15.38
N ILE A 303 -11.92 3.79 -15.51
CA ILE A 303 -11.36 4.27 -16.79
C ILE A 303 -11.34 3.14 -17.82
N ARG A 304 -10.90 1.92 -17.42
CA ARG A 304 -10.87 0.74 -18.30
C ARG A 304 -12.28 0.28 -18.67
N THR A 305 -13.16 0.16 -17.69
CA THR A 305 -14.52 -0.37 -17.88
C THR A 305 -15.41 0.56 -18.73
N LEU A 306 -15.19 1.86 -18.61
CA LEU A 306 -15.91 2.87 -19.39
C LEU A 306 -15.21 3.22 -20.72
N HIS A 307 -14.14 2.50 -21.08
CA HIS A 307 -13.38 2.68 -22.32
C HIS A 307 -12.80 4.09 -22.52
N PHE A 308 -12.52 4.81 -21.43
CA PHE A 308 -11.77 6.07 -21.50
C PHE A 308 -10.30 5.81 -21.82
N ASP A 309 -9.62 6.82 -22.40
CA ASP A 309 -8.18 6.76 -22.60
C ASP A 309 -7.46 6.61 -21.25
N GLN A 310 -6.55 5.63 -21.17
CA GLN A 310 -5.80 5.32 -19.95
C GLN A 310 -4.98 6.51 -19.43
N ASN A 311 -4.62 7.47 -20.28
CA ASN A 311 -3.90 8.68 -19.88
C ASN A 311 -4.70 9.56 -18.90
N TYR A 312 -6.03 9.47 -18.89
CA TYR A 312 -6.87 10.15 -17.88
C TYR A 312 -6.59 9.66 -16.46
N GLU A 313 -6.04 8.46 -16.29
CA GLU A 313 -5.66 7.91 -14.98
C GLU A 313 -4.76 8.88 -14.20
N TRP A 314 -3.73 9.43 -14.85
CA TRP A 314 -2.79 10.35 -14.24
C TRP A 314 -3.46 11.64 -13.77
N ILE A 315 -4.38 12.17 -14.57
CA ILE A 315 -5.12 13.40 -14.24
C ILE A 315 -6.04 13.15 -13.04
N VAL A 316 -6.84 12.09 -13.09
CA VAL A 316 -7.82 11.78 -12.03
C VAL A 316 -7.13 11.50 -10.70
N ILE A 317 -6.03 10.73 -10.71
CA ILE A 317 -5.28 10.42 -9.49
C ILE A 317 -4.59 11.67 -8.95
N GLY A 318 -3.98 12.49 -9.81
CA GLY A 318 -3.39 13.76 -9.40
C GLY A 318 -4.42 14.69 -8.74
N CYS A 319 -5.60 14.83 -9.33
CA CYS A 319 -6.72 15.56 -8.74
C CYS A 319 -7.17 14.96 -7.39
N ALA A 320 -7.29 13.64 -7.30
CA ALA A 320 -7.68 12.96 -6.06
C ALA A 320 -6.68 13.23 -4.91
N ILE A 321 -5.38 13.22 -5.20
CA ILE A 321 -4.33 13.56 -4.22
C ILE A 321 -4.49 15.01 -3.75
N ILE A 322 -4.67 15.96 -4.67
CA ILE A 322 -4.82 17.39 -4.33
C ILE A 322 -6.05 17.59 -3.45
N VAL A 323 -7.18 17.00 -3.83
CA VAL A 323 -8.44 17.09 -3.06
C VAL A 323 -8.27 16.50 -1.67
N ALA A 324 -7.63 15.32 -1.53
CA ALA A 324 -7.38 14.70 -0.25
C ALA A 324 -6.53 15.58 0.67
N VAL A 325 -5.45 16.16 0.14
CA VAL A 325 -4.56 17.07 0.90
C VAL A 325 -5.28 18.35 1.33
N VAL A 326 -6.11 18.93 0.45
CA VAL A 326 -6.92 20.12 0.78
C VAL A 326 -7.90 19.83 1.90
N ILE A 327 -8.59 18.68 1.84
CA ILE A 327 -9.54 18.24 2.87
C ILE A 327 -8.83 18.03 4.22
N ASP A 328 -7.66 17.37 4.22
CA ASP A 328 -6.86 17.15 5.45
C ASP A 328 -6.43 18.49 6.08
N ARG A 329 -5.92 19.41 5.30
CA ARG A 329 -5.56 20.76 5.74
C ARG A 329 -6.74 21.52 6.32
N TRP A 330 -7.86 21.50 5.62
CA TRP A 330 -9.08 22.21 6.08
C TRP A 330 -9.60 21.62 7.39
N SER A 331 -9.71 20.30 7.47
CA SER A 331 -10.14 19.58 8.68
C SER A 331 -9.23 19.90 9.87
N SER A 332 -7.92 19.90 9.69
CA SER A 332 -6.95 20.24 10.72
C SER A 332 -7.08 21.67 11.21
N THR A 333 -7.30 22.63 10.30
CA THR A 333 -7.48 24.05 10.62
C THR A 333 -8.78 24.30 11.41
N VAL A 334 -9.88 23.65 11.01
CA VAL A 334 -11.18 23.75 11.71
C VAL A 334 -11.07 23.19 13.13
N THR A 335 -10.41 22.06 13.29
CA THR A 335 -10.20 21.42 14.60
C THR A 335 -9.36 22.32 15.52
N ALA A 336 -8.25 22.89 15.02
CA ALA A 336 -7.42 23.81 15.78
C ALA A 336 -8.18 25.05 16.25
N ARG A 337 -9.03 25.65 15.38
CA ARG A 337 -9.87 26.80 15.73
C ARG A 337 -10.93 26.46 16.76
N ARG A 338 -11.49 25.25 16.75
CA ARG A 338 -12.45 24.79 17.79
C ARG A 338 -11.79 24.66 19.14
N LEU A 339 -10.60 24.05 19.20
CA LEU A 339 -9.85 23.87 20.45
C LEU A 339 -9.42 25.22 21.06
N SER A 340 -8.97 26.19 20.27
CA SER A 340 -8.62 27.52 20.77
C SER A 340 -9.84 28.25 21.35
N ARG A 341 -11.01 28.19 20.70
CA ARG A 341 -12.25 28.80 21.22
C ARG A 341 -12.70 28.17 22.54
N THR A 342 -12.57 26.84 22.68
CA THR A 342 -12.94 26.14 23.92
C THR A 342 -11.97 26.44 25.06
N ALA A 343 -10.69 26.66 24.76
CA ALA A 343 -9.71 27.09 25.74
C ALA A 343 -9.97 28.51 26.25
N THR A 344 -10.28 29.45 25.35
CA THR A 344 -10.62 30.84 25.72
C THR A 344 -11.90 30.92 26.56
N ALA A 345 -12.94 30.13 26.21
CA ALA A 345 -14.20 30.08 26.96
C ALA A 345 -14.12 29.42 28.36
N ARG A 346 -13.02 28.76 28.70
CA ARG A 346 -12.76 28.17 30.04
C ARG A 346 -11.96 29.11 30.96
N VAL A 347 -11.39 30.17 30.42
CA VAL A 347 -10.59 31.16 31.18
C VAL A 347 -11.41 32.40 31.48
N THR A 348 -12.54 32.63 30.82
CA THR A 348 -13.57 33.63 31.12
C THR A 348 -14.67 33.02 31.98
#